data_517c7c9da9c853e034326a9a1e3842df
#
_entry.id   517c7c9da9c853e034326a9a1e3842df
#
_cell.length_a   1.000
_cell.length_b   1.000
_cell.length_c   1.000
_cell.angle_alpha   90.00
_cell.angle_beta   90.00
_cell.angle_gamma   90.00
#
_symmetry.space_group_name_H-M   'P 1'
#
loop_
_entity.id
_entity.type
_entity.pdbx_description
1 polymer ?
#
loop_
_entity_poly.entity_id
_entity_poly.type
_entity_poly.pdbx_seq_one_letter_code
_entity_poly.pdbx_strand_id
1 'polypeptide(L)'
;MSPIIEDDGFVTVHPPIEGTYYYDGQLYNVDINSRDRRHGGPFDRGMADSYYRRGRFPHFYSGATGMSELFDEEQMSETELSAYHAGFSYNENVEQDYKEW
;
A
#
# COMPACT_ATOMS: atom_id res chain seq x y z
N MET A 1 20.25 20.62 -5.23
CA MET A 1 19.95 19.98 -5.08
C MET A 1 19.87 19.57 -4.83
N SER A 2 19.95 19.59 -5.20
CA SER A 2 19.68 19.00 -4.91
C SER A 2 19.70 18.48 -4.28
N PRO A 3 19.62 18.14 -4.13
CA PRO A 3 19.53 17.51 -3.40
C PRO A 3 20.09 17.06 -2.86
N ILE A 4 20.23 16.94 -2.91
CA ILE A 4 20.56 16.45 -2.54
C ILE A 4 21.12 15.75 -2.08
N ILE A 5 21.55 15.39 -2.02
CA ILE A 5 21.86 14.69 -1.60
C ILE A 5 22.60 14.38 -1.08
N GLU A 6 22.86 14.29 -1.01
CA GLU A 6 23.32 13.91 -0.53
C GLU A 6 23.74 13.05 -0.07
N ASP A 7 24.18 12.86 0.02
CA ASP A 7 24.28 12.01 0.43
C ASP A 7 24.22 11.10 0.90
N ASP A 8 24.25 10.88 0.96
CA ASP A 8 23.81 10.04 1.37
C ASP A 8 23.22 9.25 1.46
N GLY A 9 23.29 9.03 1.11
CA GLY A 9 22.46 8.38 0.70
C GLY A 9 21.18 8.35 0.98
N PHE A 10 20.85 8.94 1.05
CA PHE A 10 19.67 9.00 1.23
C PHE A 10 18.96 9.76 0.69
N VAL A 11 18.76 9.66 0.46
CA VAL A 11 18.04 10.10 -0.22
C VAL A 11 17.17 10.88 -0.01
N THR A 12 17.13 11.68 -0.45
CA THR A 12 16.33 12.44 -0.46
C THR A 12 15.24 12.50 -0.76
N VAL A 13 14.70 13.13 -0.19
CA VAL A 13 13.51 12.96 -0.58
C VAL A 13 12.96 14.08 -1.25
N HIS A 14 12.79 13.92 -2.38
CA HIS A 14 12.09 14.79 -3.22
C HIS A 14 10.63 14.68 -2.96
N PRO A 15 9.82 15.60 -3.38
CA PRO A 15 8.39 15.36 -3.44
C PRO A 15 8.21 14.07 -4.19
N PRO A 16 7.35 13.17 -3.75
CA PRO A 16 7.14 11.93 -4.44
C PRO A 16 6.67 12.19 -5.86
N ILE A 17 7.07 11.31 -6.77
CA ILE A 17 6.55 11.35 -8.13
C ILE A 17 5.06 11.10 -8.03
N GLU A 18 4.30 11.98 -8.66
CA GLU A 18 2.85 11.86 -8.62
C GLU A 18 2.43 10.48 -9.09
N GLY A 19 1.52 9.86 -8.36
CA GLY A 19 1.03 8.53 -8.71
C GLY A 19 1.86 7.40 -8.16
N THR A 20 2.88 7.70 -7.34
CA THR A 20 3.71 6.64 -6.75
C THR A 20 3.83 6.82 -5.24
N TYR A 21 4.14 5.72 -4.57
CA TYR A 21 4.37 5.71 -3.14
C TYR A 21 5.50 4.74 -2.83
N TYR A 22 6.48 5.22 -2.09
CA TYR A 22 7.64 4.42 -1.72
C TYR A 22 7.45 3.88 -0.31
N TYR A 23 7.58 2.57 -0.15
CA TYR A 23 7.41 1.93 1.14
C TYR A 23 8.39 0.77 1.27
N ASP A 24 9.21 0.81 2.31
CA ASP A 24 10.09 -0.30 2.69
C ASP A 24 10.91 -0.82 1.50
N GLY A 25 11.50 0.11 0.76
CA GLY A 25 12.37 -0.23 -0.35
C GLY A 25 11.67 -0.54 -1.66
N GLN A 26 10.34 -0.41 -1.70
CA GLN A 26 9.58 -0.76 -2.89
C GLN A 26 8.74 0.43 -3.33
N LEU A 27 8.67 0.64 -4.64
CA LEU A 27 7.87 1.72 -5.22
C LEU A 27 6.56 1.13 -5.73
N TYR A 28 5.45 1.75 -5.35
CA TYR A 28 4.12 1.31 -5.73
C TYR A 28 3.46 2.36 -6.60
N ASN A 29 2.70 1.92 -7.59
CA ASN A 29 1.91 2.79 -8.42
C ASN A 29 0.54 2.94 -7.76
N VAL A 30 0.22 4.16 -7.30
CA VAL A 30 -1.00 4.39 -6.55
C VAL A 30 -2.12 4.98 -7.38
N ASP A 31 -1.95 5.03 -8.70
CA ASP A 31 -3.05 5.38 -9.58
C ASP A 31 -4.18 4.37 -9.37
N ILE A 32 -5.41 4.87 -9.31
CA ILE A 32 -6.55 4.03 -8.96
C ILE A 32 -6.78 2.88 -9.94
N ASN A 33 -6.30 3.03 -11.15
CA ASN A 33 -6.45 1.98 -12.16
C ASN A 33 -5.20 1.13 -12.31
N SER A 34 -4.20 1.31 -11.43
CA SER A 34 -2.96 0.56 -11.54
C SER A 34 -3.16 -0.88 -11.08
N ARG A 35 -2.24 -1.75 -11.53
CA ARG A 35 -2.22 -3.13 -11.06
C ARG A 35 -1.98 -3.20 -9.56
N ASP A 36 -1.15 -2.30 -9.03
CA ASP A 36 -0.82 -2.33 -7.61
C ASP A 36 -2.04 -2.05 -6.74
N ARG A 37 -3.02 -1.29 -7.27
CA ARG A 37 -4.24 -0.97 -6.54
C ARG A 37 -5.42 -1.84 -6.97
N ARG A 38 -5.14 -3.02 -7.51
CA ARG A 38 -6.18 -3.94 -7.94
C ARG A 38 -7.18 -4.19 -6.80
N HIS A 39 -8.46 -4.07 -7.12
CA HIS A 39 -9.52 -4.33 -6.14
C HIS A 39 -9.39 -5.76 -5.61
N GLY A 40 -9.37 -5.90 -4.29
CA GLY A 40 -9.19 -7.20 -3.66
C GLY A 40 -7.74 -7.59 -3.47
N GLY A 41 -6.79 -6.90 -4.08
CA GLY A 41 -5.37 -7.21 -3.94
C GLY A 41 -4.81 -6.75 -2.60
N PRO A 42 -3.56 -7.11 -2.30
CA PRO A 42 -3.02 -6.83 -0.97
C PRO A 42 -2.95 -5.34 -0.66
N PHE A 43 -2.50 -4.50 -1.59
CA PHE A 43 -2.44 -3.06 -1.36
C PHE A 43 -3.84 -2.51 -1.07
N ASP A 44 -4.82 -2.92 -1.87
CA ASP A 44 -6.21 -2.50 -1.70
C ASP A 44 -6.76 -2.91 -0.33
N ARG A 45 -6.45 -4.13 0.12
CA ARG A 45 -6.96 -4.60 1.40
C ARG A 45 -6.28 -3.91 2.58
N GLY A 46 -4.99 -3.55 2.41
CA GLY A 46 -4.32 -2.74 3.43
C GLY A 46 -4.97 -1.38 3.57
N MET A 47 -5.26 -0.72 2.45
CA MET A 47 -5.95 0.55 2.48
C MET A 47 -7.33 0.42 3.12
N ALA A 48 -8.04 -0.66 2.82
CA ALA A 48 -9.38 -0.86 3.37
C ALA A 48 -9.35 -1.04 4.88
N ASP A 49 -8.37 -1.81 5.38
CA ASP A 49 -8.28 -2.02 6.82
C ASP A 49 -7.97 -0.71 7.54
N SER A 50 -7.13 0.14 6.96
CA SER A 50 -6.90 1.47 7.52
C SER A 50 -8.18 2.32 7.45
N TYR A 51 -8.86 2.30 6.30
CA TYR A 51 -10.07 3.09 6.11
C TYR A 51 -11.13 2.74 7.14
N TYR A 52 -11.32 1.44 7.40
CA TYR A 52 -12.32 0.99 8.37
C TYR A 52 -11.79 0.96 9.80
N ARG A 53 -10.53 1.35 9.99
CA ARG A 53 -9.89 1.42 11.32
C ARG A 53 -9.86 0.07 12.01
N ARG A 54 -9.64 -0.98 11.22
CA ARG A 54 -9.63 -2.34 11.77
C ARG A 54 -8.27 -2.78 12.29
N GLY A 55 -7.21 -2.02 11.99
CA GLY A 55 -5.86 -2.47 12.30
C GLY A 55 -5.32 -3.36 11.20
N ARG A 56 -4.12 -3.88 11.40
CA ARG A 56 -3.42 -4.62 10.37
C ARG A 56 -3.73 -6.10 10.47
N PHE A 57 -4.44 -6.61 9.48
CA PHE A 57 -4.75 -8.03 9.35
C PHE A 57 -4.46 -8.45 7.92
N PRO A 58 -3.17 -8.76 7.62
CA PRO A 58 -2.78 -9.01 6.22
C PRO A 58 -3.60 -10.11 5.57
N HIS A 59 -4.14 -9.80 4.42
CA HIS A 59 -4.92 -10.72 3.61
C HIS A 59 -5.11 -10.11 2.22
N PHE A 60 -5.55 -10.93 1.29
CA PHE A 60 -6.01 -10.42 0.00
C PHE A 60 -6.91 -11.45 -0.65
N TYR A 61 -7.58 -11.06 -1.72
CA TYR A 61 -8.45 -11.94 -2.49
C TYR A 61 -7.82 -12.19 -3.85
N SER A 62 -8.01 -13.41 -4.38
CA SER A 62 -7.50 -13.75 -5.70
C SER A 62 -8.15 -12.92 -6.79
N GLY A 63 -9.36 -12.43 -6.52
CA GLY A 63 -10.10 -11.56 -7.43
C GLY A 63 -10.83 -10.51 -6.64
N ALA A 64 -12.11 -10.29 -6.93
CA ALA A 64 -12.89 -9.27 -6.24
C ALA A 64 -13.11 -9.63 -4.78
N THR A 65 -13.13 -8.61 -3.95
CA THR A 65 -13.33 -8.75 -2.50
C THR A 65 -14.64 -9.47 -2.22
N GLY A 66 -14.55 -10.55 -1.41
CA GLY A 66 -15.73 -11.27 -0.99
C GLY A 66 -16.32 -12.19 -2.06
N MET A 67 -15.79 -12.15 -3.28
CA MET A 67 -16.32 -12.90 -4.41
C MET A 67 -15.31 -13.90 -4.95
N SER A 68 -14.18 -14.07 -4.27
CA SER A 68 -13.12 -14.93 -4.73
C SER A 68 -12.40 -15.51 -3.52
N GLU A 69 -11.38 -16.32 -3.77
CA GLU A 69 -10.66 -17.01 -2.71
C GLU A 69 -9.90 -16.01 -1.84
N LEU A 70 -9.99 -16.19 -0.52
CA LEU A 70 -9.29 -15.37 0.45
C LEU A 70 -7.96 -16.03 0.80
N PHE A 71 -6.89 -15.24 0.78
CA PHE A 71 -5.58 -15.67 1.25
C PHE A 71 -5.24 -14.89 2.51
N ASP A 72 -4.91 -15.61 3.58
CA ASP A 72 -4.54 -14.94 4.83
C ASP A 72 -3.03 -14.78 4.93
N GLU A 73 -2.59 -14.22 6.05
CA GLU A 73 -1.19 -13.85 6.22
C GLU A 73 -0.25 -15.02 5.99
N GLU A 74 -0.62 -16.21 6.43
CA GLU A 74 0.25 -17.38 6.32
C GLU A 74 0.43 -17.82 4.88
N GLN A 75 -0.49 -17.45 4.01
CA GLN A 75 -0.46 -17.83 2.60
C GLN A 75 0.15 -16.74 1.71
N MET A 76 0.54 -15.61 2.29
CA MET A 76 1.03 -14.48 1.53
C MET A 76 2.56 -14.54 1.38
N SER A 77 3.04 -14.19 0.19
CA SER A 77 4.47 -14.04 -0.03
C SER A 77 4.95 -12.76 0.63
N GLU A 78 6.28 -12.62 0.73
CA GLU A 78 6.85 -11.39 1.27
C GLU A 78 6.43 -10.18 0.46
N THR A 79 6.37 -10.32 -0.86
CA THR A 79 5.94 -9.23 -1.73
C THR A 79 4.50 -8.83 -1.44
N GLU A 80 3.63 -9.82 -1.23
CA GLU A 80 2.23 -9.55 -0.94
C GLU A 80 2.07 -8.92 0.44
N LEU A 81 2.81 -9.40 1.42
CA LEU A 81 2.78 -8.80 2.76
C LEU A 81 3.25 -7.35 2.71
N SER A 82 4.34 -7.09 1.99
CA SER A 82 4.86 -5.74 1.85
C SER A 82 3.82 -4.83 1.18
N ALA A 83 3.15 -5.34 0.14
CA ALA A 83 2.13 -4.56 -0.55
C ALA A 83 0.96 -4.23 0.38
N TYR A 84 0.55 -5.19 1.21
CA TYR A 84 -0.52 -4.94 2.17
C TYR A 84 -0.13 -3.81 3.13
N HIS A 85 1.07 -3.91 3.71
CA HIS A 85 1.51 -2.91 4.66
C HIS A 85 1.72 -1.56 3.98
N ALA A 86 2.16 -1.57 2.72
CA ALA A 86 2.29 -0.33 1.95
C ALA A 86 0.94 0.34 1.77
N GLY A 87 -0.10 -0.44 1.46
CA GLY A 87 -1.44 0.12 1.31
C GLY A 87 -1.98 0.71 2.60
N PHE A 88 -1.79 -0.01 3.70
CA PHE A 88 -2.19 0.50 5.00
C PHE A 88 -1.47 1.82 5.31
N SER A 89 -0.15 1.83 5.11
CA SER A 89 0.66 3.01 5.36
C SER A 89 0.27 4.17 4.45
N TYR A 90 -0.03 3.87 3.19
CA TYR A 90 -0.41 4.90 2.24
C TYR A 90 -1.68 5.63 2.70
N ASN A 91 -2.68 4.88 3.18
CA ASN A 91 -3.88 5.54 3.68
C ASN A 91 -3.58 6.32 4.95
N GLU A 92 -2.77 5.74 5.86
CA GLU A 92 -2.49 6.42 7.13
C GLU A 92 -1.71 7.72 6.95
N ASN A 93 -0.82 7.76 5.96
CA ASN A 93 0.13 8.87 5.84
C ASN A 93 -0.18 9.82 4.69
N VAL A 94 -0.91 9.37 3.68
CA VAL A 94 -1.12 10.16 2.48
C VAL A 94 -2.59 10.49 2.28
N GLU A 95 -3.43 9.47 2.08
CA GLU A 95 -4.85 9.73 1.80
C GLU A 95 -5.62 10.12 3.04
N GLN A 96 -5.32 9.48 4.16
CA GLN A 96 -5.96 9.78 5.44
C GLN A 96 -7.48 9.78 5.31
N ASP A 97 -8.00 8.79 4.59
CA ASP A 97 -9.42 8.65 4.34
C ASP A 97 -9.96 7.58 5.26
N TYR A 98 -10.97 7.92 6.05
CA TYR A 98 -11.49 7.01 7.08
C TYR A 98 -12.99 6.98 7.04
N LYS A 99 -13.52 5.80 7.33
CA LYS A 99 -14.95 5.62 7.43
C LYS A 99 -15.50 6.48 8.56
N GLU A 100 -16.58 7.18 8.28
CA GLU A 100 -17.30 7.92 9.33
C GLU A 100 -18.38 7.02 9.88
N TRP A 101 -18.43 6.96 11.22
CA TRP A 101 -19.40 6.10 11.91
C TRP A 101 -20.58 6.88 12.45
#